data_29289116c3b0189ef2306f4ccec2c8b8
#
_entry.id   29289116c3b0189ef2306f4ccec2c8b8
#
_cell.length_a   1.000
_cell.length_b   1.000
_cell.length_c   1.000
_cell.angle_alpha   90.00
_cell.angle_beta   90.00
_cell.angle_gamma   90.00
#
_symmetry.space_group_name_H-M   'P 1'
#
loop_
_entity.id
_entity.type
_entity.pdbx_description
1 polymer ?
#
loop_
_entity_poly.entity_id
_entity_poly.type
_entity_poly.pdbx_seq_one_letter_code
_entity_poly.pdbx_strand_id
1 'polypeptide(L)'
;AQSSAPAESAAAEKTTAASSVESAASAVDQDALQAQLNDLTNQENAIFDSHKELWEKVFASMDKNVADPEADYCDILSHAIDAADELSDDDVNTLKADVELIRPIEEQMTAIYEQYNPADATETQTLSVSSFPSFSGKDLDGNNVDNSMFSENAVTVVNLWFSGCKPCVEELSALNQLNEELKSKGGTVIGINTDTLDGNEDAIAEAKSILNEKGASYQNIYFPSDSDAGNMLSQIFSFPTTLLVDRNGNIIGDPIVGGITSDEVMQEVNSRIDDILSADQGA
;
A
#
# COMPACT_ATOMS: atom_id res chain seq x y z
N ALA A 1 70.57 19.60 34.87
CA ALA A 1 70.68 19.11 33.50
C ALA A 1 69.28 18.86 32.96
N GLN A 2 68.76 19.80 32.20
CA GLN A 2 68.57 19.82 30.74
C GLN A 2 68.12 18.50 30.21
N SER A 3 66.99 18.38 29.47
CA SER A 3 66.78 18.97 28.16
C SER A 3 65.40 18.61 27.57
N SER A 4 64.78 19.56 26.93
CA SER A 4 64.13 19.58 25.63
C SER A 4 62.96 18.60 25.31
N ALA A 5 61.86 19.23 25.00
CA ALA A 5 60.80 18.76 24.13
C ALA A 5 61.23 18.65 22.67
N PRO A 6 60.49 17.97 21.86
CA PRO A 6 60.07 18.60 20.62
C PRO A 6 58.56 18.52 20.33
N ALA A 7 58.18 19.43 19.47
CA ALA A 7 56.88 19.67 18.92
C ALA A 7 56.40 18.54 17.99
N GLU A 8 55.09 18.29 17.98
CA GLU A 8 54.40 17.57 16.90
C GLU A 8 53.04 18.20 16.67
N SER A 9 52.94 18.80 15.62
CA SER A 9 52.22 18.56 14.36
C SER A 9 50.72 18.42 14.52
N ALA A 10 50.05 19.52 14.23
CA ALA A 10 48.63 19.61 13.90
C ALA A 10 48.41 19.14 12.46
N ALA A 11 47.71 18.04 12.27
CA ALA A 11 46.97 17.77 11.03
C ALA A 11 46.13 16.49 11.22
N ALA A 12 44.83 16.67 11.35
CA ALA A 12 43.76 15.79 10.88
C ALA A 12 42.45 16.01 11.66
N GLU A 13 41.81 17.11 11.42
CA GLU A 13 40.35 17.24 11.67
C GLU A 13 39.77 18.03 10.51
N LYS A 14 39.38 17.31 9.47
CA LYS A 14 38.43 17.76 8.45
C LYS A 14 38.09 16.57 7.59
N THR A 15 37.06 15.84 7.95
CA THR A 15 36.16 15.06 7.05
C THR A 15 35.24 14.19 7.89
N THR A 16 34.20 14.77 8.46
CA THR A 16 32.96 14.04 8.86
C THR A 16 31.88 15.09 9.19
N ALA A 17 31.53 15.94 8.25
CA ALA A 17 30.40 16.85 8.42
C ALA A 17 29.60 17.07 7.10
N ALA A 18 29.67 16.15 6.14
CA ALA A 18 28.98 16.29 4.87
C ALA A 18 27.97 15.15 4.58
N SER A 19 27.80 14.18 5.52
CA SER A 19 26.90 13.03 5.28
C SER A 19 25.64 13.03 6.15
N SER A 20 25.43 14.03 6.99
CA SER A 20 24.27 14.11 7.88
C SER A 20 23.26 15.22 7.54
N VAL A 21 23.44 15.92 6.43
CA VAL A 21 22.57 17.04 6.03
C VAL A 21 21.68 16.67 4.85
N GLU A 22 22.02 15.66 4.05
CA GLU A 22 21.20 15.21 2.92
C GLU A 22 20.05 14.28 3.34
N SER A 23 20.18 13.56 4.45
CA SER A 23 19.12 12.65 4.94
C SER A 23 17.96 13.37 5.67
N ALA A 24 18.17 14.60 6.14
CA ALA A 24 17.14 15.35 6.86
C ALA A 24 16.22 16.19 5.93
N ALA A 25 16.65 16.49 4.72
CA ALA A 25 15.85 17.26 3.75
C ALA A 25 14.80 16.40 3.05
N SER A 26 15.05 15.08 2.88
CA SER A 26 14.12 14.16 2.21
C SER A 26 12.93 13.78 3.09
N ALA A 27 13.12 13.63 4.40
CA ALA A 27 12.05 13.22 5.32
C ALA A 27 11.04 14.36 5.61
N VAL A 28 11.44 15.61 5.50
CA VAL A 28 10.56 16.77 5.73
C VAL A 28 9.62 17.00 4.54
N ASP A 29 10.03 16.62 3.33
CA ASP A 29 9.23 16.76 2.12
C ASP A 29 8.08 15.73 2.06
N GLN A 30 8.29 14.52 2.51
CA GLN A 30 7.27 13.45 2.44
C GLN A 30 6.09 13.70 3.37
N ASP A 31 6.34 14.11 4.62
CA ASP A 31 5.26 14.47 5.56
C ASP A 31 4.44 15.67 5.05
N ALA A 32 5.10 16.63 4.41
CA ALA A 32 4.43 17.79 3.84
C ALA A 32 3.58 17.43 2.63
N LEU A 33 4.04 16.53 1.76
CA LEU A 33 3.28 16.03 0.62
C LEU A 33 2.08 15.20 1.07
N GLN A 34 2.26 14.34 2.09
CA GLN A 34 1.16 13.57 2.68
C GLN A 34 0.07 14.46 3.27
N ALA A 35 0.47 15.51 4.00
CA ALA A 35 -0.48 16.48 4.54
C ALA A 35 -1.27 17.19 3.41
N GLN A 36 -0.63 17.46 2.27
CA GLN A 36 -1.29 18.03 1.10
C GLN A 36 -2.29 17.04 0.46
N LEU A 37 -1.90 15.76 0.30
CA LEU A 37 -2.80 14.71 -0.19
C LEU A 37 -4.03 14.57 0.70
N ASN A 38 -3.84 14.51 2.01
CA ASN A 38 -4.94 14.42 2.96
C ASN A 38 -5.89 15.62 2.88
N ASP A 39 -5.34 16.83 2.68
CA ASP A 39 -6.16 18.04 2.53
C ASP A 39 -6.95 18.02 1.20
N LEU A 40 -6.33 17.58 0.10
CA LEU A 40 -6.98 17.43 -1.20
C LEU A 40 -8.10 16.37 -1.16
N THR A 41 -7.84 15.22 -0.55
CA THR A 41 -8.85 14.17 -0.33
C THR A 41 -10.03 14.68 0.50
N ASN A 42 -9.77 15.47 1.54
CA ASN A 42 -10.85 16.08 2.33
C ASN A 42 -11.67 17.09 1.51
N GLN A 43 -11.04 17.84 0.61
CA GLN A 43 -11.72 18.76 -0.29
C GLN A 43 -12.63 18.01 -1.28
N GLU A 44 -12.13 16.93 -1.87
CA GLU A 44 -12.89 16.07 -2.77
C GLU A 44 -14.11 15.45 -2.06
N ASN A 45 -13.89 14.85 -0.90
CA ASN A 45 -14.96 14.27 -0.08
C ASN A 45 -16.04 15.31 0.28
N ALA A 46 -15.65 16.55 0.55
CA ALA A 46 -16.62 17.63 0.83
C ALA A 46 -17.49 17.97 -0.39
N ILE A 47 -16.97 17.81 -1.62
CA ILE A 47 -17.75 17.99 -2.84
C ILE A 47 -18.75 16.83 -2.98
N PHE A 48 -18.34 15.59 -2.81
CA PHE A 48 -19.24 14.43 -2.82
C PHE A 48 -20.32 14.53 -1.75
N ASP A 49 -19.96 14.94 -0.55
CA ASP A 49 -20.90 15.12 0.57
C ASP A 49 -21.93 16.23 0.30
N SER A 50 -21.59 17.25 -0.49
CA SER A 50 -22.51 18.34 -0.80
C SER A 50 -23.75 17.89 -1.59
N HIS A 51 -23.62 16.84 -2.41
CA HIS A 51 -24.68 16.23 -3.20
C HIS A 51 -24.75 14.71 -3.01
N LYS A 52 -24.52 14.25 -1.78
CA LYS A 52 -24.34 12.84 -1.40
C LYS A 52 -25.42 11.92 -1.98
N GLU A 53 -26.70 12.27 -1.85
CA GLU A 53 -27.81 11.44 -2.35
C GLU A 53 -27.78 11.25 -3.88
N LEU A 54 -27.25 12.21 -4.62
CA LEU A 54 -27.10 12.12 -6.06
C LEU A 54 -25.91 11.26 -6.43
N TRP A 55 -24.77 11.45 -5.75
CA TRP A 55 -23.58 10.64 -5.93
C TRP A 55 -23.79 9.16 -5.56
N GLU A 56 -24.56 8.86 -4.51
CA GLU A 56 -24.95 7.49 -4.16
C GLU A 56 -25.69 6.79 -5.32
N LYS A 57 -26.55 7.49 -6.07
CA LYS A 57 -27.22 6.92 -7.26
C LYS A 57 -26.24 6.65 -8.40
N VAL A 58 -25.30 7.58 -8.66
CA VAL A 58 -24.25 7.39 -9.66
C VAL A 58 -23.40 6.19 -9.33
N PHE A 59 -22.86 6.11 -8.11
CA PHE A 59 -22.00 5.01 -7.68
C PHE A 59 -22.72 3.65 -7.65
N ALA A 60 -24.03 3.64 -7.31
CA ALA A 60 -24.85 2.42 -7.36
C ALA A 60 -25.05 1.91 -8.80
N SER A 61 -25.06 2.82 -9.79
CA SER A 61 -25.23 2.48 -11.21
C SER A 61 -23.92 2.16 -11.94
N MET A 62 -22.76 2.47 -11.34
CA MET A 62 -21.47 2.18 -11.96
C MET A 62 -21.23 0.68 -12.07
N ASP A 63 -21.08 0.20 -13.30
CA ASP A 63 -20.60 -1.16 -13.54
C ASP A 63 -19.09 -1.23 -13.24
N LYS A 64 -18.74 -1.89 -12.16
CA LYS A 64 -17.35 -2.05 -11.70
C LYS A 64 -16.42 -2.76 -12.72
N ASN A 65 -16.98 -3.25 -13.84
CA ASN A 65 -16.27 -4.00 -14.87
C ASN A 65 -15.86 -3.18 -16.10
N VAL A 66 -16.15 -1.87 -16.17
CA VAL A 66 -15.99 -1.05 -17.40
C VAL A 66 -14.98 0.11 -17.22
N ALA A 67 -14.19 0.15 -16.18
CA ALA A 67 -13.16 1.19 -16.08
C ALA A 67 -11.99 0.88 -17.02
N ASP A 68 -11.81 1.70 -18.06
CA ASP A 68 -10.56 1.75 -18.82
C ASP A 68 -9.45 2.20 -17.86
N PRO A 69 -8.41 1.39 -17.60
CA PRO A 69 -7.37 1.72 -16.64
C PRO A 69 -6.54 2.96 -17.04
N GLU A 70 -6.64 3.44 -18.29
CA GLU A 70 -6.00 4.67 -18.77
C GLU A 70 -6.96 5.87 -18.79
N ALA A 71 -8.24 5.69 -18.43
CA ALA A 71 -9.20 6.78 -18.45
C ALA A 71 -8.99 7.74 -17.27
N ASP A 72 -9.08 9.03 -17.53
CA ASP A 72 -9.10 10.08 -16.52
C ASP A 72 -10.28 9.87 -15.54
N TYR A 73 -10.03 10.00 -14.23
CA TYR A 73 -11.04 9.75 -13.19
C TYR A 73 -12.28 10.62 -13.37
N CYS A 74 -12.10 11.91 -13.68
CA CYS A 74 -13.20 12.83 -13.92
C CYS A 74 -14.01 12.47 -15.17
N ASP A 75 -13.37 11.86 -16.17
CA ASP A 75 -14.05 11.36 -17.36
C ASP A 75 -14.86 10.09 -17.03
N ILE A 76 -14.34 9.22 -16.17
CA ILE A 76 -15.08 8.04 -15.63
C ILE A 76 -16.32 8.52 -14.88
N LEU A 77 -16.20 9.51 -13.96
CA LEU A 77 -17.33 10.07 -13.24
C LEU A 77 -18.36 10.70 -14.20
N SER A 78 -17.90 11.43 -15.20
CA SER A 78 -18.77 12.06 -16.20
C SER A 78 -19.57 11.03 -17.00
N HIS A 79 -18.94 9.93 -17.41
CA HIS A 79 -19.62 8.84 -18.11
C HIS A 79 -20.63 8.12 -17.18
N ALA A 80 -20.27 7.92 -15.91
CA ALA A 80 -21.17 7.32 -14.93
C ALA A 80 -22.42 8.17 -14.69
N ILE A 81 -22.26 9.50 -14.60
CA ILE A 81 -23.38 10.44 -14.50
C ILE A 81 -24.29 10.33 -15.73
N ASP A 82 -23.71 10.29 -16.95
CA ASP A 82 -24.48 10.17 -18.18
C ASP A 82 -25.19 8.82 -18.34
N ALA A 83 -24.70 7.78 -17.69
CA ALA A 83 -25.27 6.42 -17.72
C ALA A 83 -26.31 6.18 -16.62
N ALA A 84 -26.45 7.07 -15.65
CA ALA A 84 -27.37 6.91 -14.53
C ALA A 84 -28.82 7.29 -14.91
N ASP A 85 -29.64 6.31 -15.26
CA ASP A 85 -31.02 6.50 -15.74
C ASP A 85 -31.97 7.16 -14.73
N GLU A 86 -31.62 7.25 -13.45
CA GLU A 86 -32.47 7.77 -12.36
C GLU A 86 -32.26 9.26 -12.07
N LEU A 87 -31.39 9.94 -12.84
CA LEU A 87 -31.08 11.36 -12.66
C LEU A 87 -31.93 12.25 -13.58
N SER A 88 -32.38 13.39 -13.05
CA SER A 88 -32.98 14.42 -13.88
C SER A 88 -31.90 15.26 -14.60
N ASP A 89 -32.28 16.01 -15.64
CA ASP A 89 -31.36 16.93 -16.35
C ASP A 89 -30.69 17.95 -15.38
N ASP A 90 -31.40 18.40 -14.36
CA ASP A 90 -30.88 19.31 -13.35
C ASP A 90 -29.88 18.60 -12.42
N ASP A 91 -30.12 17.34 -12.04
CA ASP A 91 -29.20 16.53 -11.25
C ASP A 91 -27.90 16.26 -12.03
N VAL A 92 -28.01 15.88 -13.29
CA VAL A 92 -26.86 15.69 -14.20
C VAL A 92 -26.00 16.94 -14.30
N ASN A 93 -26.64 18.12 -14.48
CA ASN A 93 -25.90 19.39 -14.54
C ASN A 93 -25.20 19.71 -13.21
N THR A 94 -25.85 19.42 -12.09
CA THR A 94 -25.29 19.63 -10.75
C THR A 94 -24.04 18.74 -10.54
N LEU A 95 -24.15 17.45 -10.83
CA LEU A 95 -23.05 16.52 -10.68
C LEU A 95 -21.88 16.78 -11.64
N LYS A 96 -22.18 17.22 -12.88
CA LYS A 96 -21.12 17.64 -13.81
C LYS A 96 -20.41 18.91 -13.32
N ALA A 97 -21.09 19.81 -12.64
CA ALA A 97 -20.44 20.95 -12.00
C ALA A 97 -19.53 20.49 -10.83
N ASP A 98 -19.90 19.47 -10.07
CA ASP A 98 -19.04 18.87 -9.06
C ASP A 98 -17.78 18.27 -9.68
N VAL A 99 -17.91 17.52 -10.79
CA VAL A 99 -16.74 16.96 -11.51
C VAL A 99 -15.75 18.05 -11.93
N GLU A 100 -16.24 19.21 -12.39
CA GLU A 100 -15.37 20.34 -12.74
C GLU A 100 -14.67 20.97 -11.51
N LEU A 101 -15.21 20.81 -10.30
CA LEU A 101 -14.55 21.19 -9.06
C LEU A 101 -13.55 20.12 -8.58
N ILE A 102 -13.81 18.85 -8.85
CA ILE A 102 -12.94 17.71 -8.53
C ILE A 102 -11.69 17.70 -9.44
N ARG A 103 -11.84 17.97 -10.73
CA ARG A 103 -10.75 17.90 -11.72
C ARG A 103 -9.45 18.60 -11.29
N PRO A 104 -9.44 19.86 -10.82
CA PRO A 104 -8.20 20.50 -10.36
C PRO A 104 -7.65 19.89 -9.04
N ILE A 105 -8.47 19.21 -8.26
CA ILE A 105 -8.03 18.48 -7.07
C ILE A 105 -7.27 17.23 -7.52
N GLU A 106 -7.83 16.45 -8.42
CA GLU A 106 -7.22 15.25 -9.00
C GLU A 106 -5.91 15.56 -9.76
N GLU A 107 -5.88 16.66 -10.52
CA GLU A 107 -4.65 17.13 -11.16
C GLU A 107 -3.53 17.44 -10.14
N GLN A 108 -3.89 18.05 -8.99
CA GLN A 108 -2.93 18.32 -7.92
C GLN A 108 -2.50 17.04 -7.21
N MET A 109 -3.42 16.12 -6.94
CA MET A 109 -3.11 14.82 -6.34
C MET A 109 -2.17 14.03 -7.26
N THR A 110 -2.46 13.98 -8.56
CA THR A 110 -1.59 13.36 -9.56
C THR A 110 -0.19 13.99 -9.58
N ALA A 111 -0.10 15.33 -9.56
CA ALA A 111 1.18 16.02 -9.53
C ALA A 111 1.99 15.75 -8.24
N ILE A 112 1.30 15.49 -7.12
CA ILE A 112 1.94 15.07 -5.87
C ILE A 112 2.39 13.61 -5.99
N TYR A 113 1.55 12.71 -6.53
CA TYR A 113 1.93 11.32 -6.78
C TYR A 113 3.13 11.19 -7.73
N GLU A 114 3.23 12.05 -8.75
CA GLU A 114 4.40 12.10 -9.64
C GLU A 114 5.68 12.57 -8.91
N GLN A 115 5.55 13.38 -7.87
CA GLN A 115 6.70 13.76 -7.01
C GLN A 115 7.08 12.63 -6.06
N TYR A 116 6.11 11.81 -5.64
CA TYR A 116 6.35 10.58 -4.89
C TYR A 116 6.95 9.46 -5.76
N ASN A 117 6.51 9.38 -7.02
CA ASN A 117 6.97 8.41 -8.00
C ASN A 117 7.44 9.13 -9.28
N PRO A 118 8.61 9.78 -9.28
CA PRO A 118 9.13 10.27 -10.54
C PRO A 118 9.28 9.09 -11.52
N ALA A 119 8.81 9.26 -12.76
CA ALA A 119 8.77 8.23 -13.81
C ALA A 119 10.14 7.60 -14.17
N ASP A 120 11.21 8.01 -13.52
CA ASP A 120 12.58 7.50 -13.61
C ASP A 120 13.04 6.84 -12.29
N ALA A 121 12.13 6.69 -11.32
CA ALA A 121 12.42 6.02 -10.07
C ALA A 121 12.16 4.52 -10.21
N THR A 122 13.18 3.81 -10.63
CA THR A 122 13.54 2.52 -10.03
C THR A 122 13.87 2.73 -8.54
N GLU A 123 13.21 3.66 -7.86
CA GLU A 123 13.34 3.81 -6.42
C GLU A 123 12.34 2.88 -5.76
N THR A 124 12.86 1.74 -5.42
CA THR A 124 12.40 0.79 -4.43
C THR A 124 11.77 1.57 -3.28
N GLN A 125 10.47 1.39 -3.03
CA GLN A 125 9.80 1.91 -1.84
C GLN A 125 10.54 1.35 -0.63
N THR A 126 11.43 2.15 -0.04
CA THR A 126 12.25 1.71 1.08
C THR A 126 11.43 1.90 2.35
N LEU A 127 10.93 0.82 2.91
CA LEU A 127 10.35 0.89 4.25
C LEU A 127 11.46 1.27 5.24
N SER A 128 11.19 2.25 6.09
CA SER A 128 12.12 2.68 7.13
C SER A 128 12.33 1.63 8.23
N VAL A 129 11.67 0.48 8.14
CA VAL A 129 11.70 -0.60 9.12
C VAL A 129 12.25 -1.88 8.51
N SER A 130 13.18 -2.52 9.20
CA SER A 130 13.79 -3.81 8.81
C SER A 130 13.01 -5.03 9.29
N SER A 131 11.97 -4.82 10.11
CA SER A 131 11.11 -5.89 10.63
C SER A 131 9.67 -5.44 10.65
N PHE A 132 8.74 -6.37 10.43
CA PHE A 132 7.31 -6.11 10.52
C PHE A 132 6.97 -5.70 11.96
N PRO A 133 6.36 -4.52 12.18
CA PRO A 133 6.12 -4.02 13.52
C PRO A 133 5.16 -4.91 14.31
N SER A 134 5.19 -4.77 15.63
CA SER A 134 4.30 -5.52 16.51
C SER A 134 2.84 -5.17 16.27
N PHE A 135 2.00 -6.20 16.21
CA PHE A 135 0.56 -6.03 16.15
C PHE A 135 -0.18 -7.09 16.98
N SER A 136 -1.39 -6.75 17.34
CA SER A 136 -2.39 -7.69 17.84
C SER A 136 -3.69 -7.39 17.08
N GLY A 137 -4.20 -8.38 16.39
CA GLY A 137 -5.31 -8.20 15.46
C GLY A 137 -6.20 -9.43 15.37
N LYS A 138 -6.94 -9.51 14.30
CA LYS A 138 -7.78 -10.65 13.98
C LYS A 138 -7.68 -10.99 12.50
N ASP A 139 -8.01 -12.23 12.15
CA ASP A 139 -8.35 -12.55 10.78
C ASP A 139 -9.81 -12.11 10.44
N LEU A 140 -10.18 -12.19 9.18
CA LEU A 140 -11.53 -11.80 8.76
C LEU A 140 -12.64 -12.69 9.35
N ASP A 141 -12.30 -13.86 9.91
CA ASP A 141 -13.24 -14.74 10.61
C ASP A 141 -13.33 -14.47 12.12
N GLY A 142 -12.54 -13.49 12.61
CA GLY A 142 -12.58 -13.01 13.98
C GLY A 142 -11.63 -13.75 14.93
N ASN A 143 -10.77 -14.66 14.43
CA ASN A 143 -9.75 -15.33 15.24
C ASN A 143 -8.61 -14.36 15.54
N ASN A 144 -8.08 -14.42 16.76
CA ASN A 144 -6.96 -13.57 17.16
C ASN A 144 -5.68 -13.97 16.42
N VAL A 145 -4.93 -12.97 15.97
CA VAL A 145 -3.63 -13.11 15.32
C VAL A 145 -2.65 -12.06 15.88
N ASP A 146 -1.37 -12.39 15.89
CA ASP A 146 -0.28 -11.50 16.27
C ASP A 146 1.01 -11.88 15.54
N ASN A 147 2.10 -11.19 15.85
CA ASN A 147 3.42 -11.45 15.22
C ASN A 147 3.93 -12.87 15.34
N SER A 148 3.42 -13.68 16.27
CA SER A 148 3.86 -15.08 16.42
C SER A 148 3.58 -15.92 15.17
N MET A 149 2.63 -15.49 14.32
CA MET A 149 2.31 -16.14 13.05
C MET A 149 3.51 -16.24 12.10
N PHE A 150 4.43 -15.27 12.15
CA PHE A 150 5.64 -15.32 11.32
C PHE A 150 6.55 -16.49 11.72
N SER A 151 6.64 -16.79 13.02
CA SER A 151 7.51 -17.88 13.51
C SER A 151 7.07 -19.27 13.08
N GLU A 152 5.83 -19.43 12.64
CA GLU A 152 5.29 -20.70 12.16
C GLU A 152 5.73 -21.03 10.73
N ASN A 153 6.23 -20.05 9.98
CA ASN A 153 6.55 -20.15 8.57
C ASN A 153 7.99 -19.71 8.30
N ALA A 154 8.70 -20.42 7.43
CA ALA A 154 10.05 -20.02 6.99
C ALA A 154 9.98 -18.69 6.21
N VAL A 155 8.92 -18.49 5.44
CA VAL A 155 8.63 -17.26 4.71
C VAL A 155 7.13 -16.96 4.76
N THR A 156 6.80 -15.70 4.97
CA THR A 156 5.43 -15.18 4.83
C THR A 156 5.42 -14.09 3.75
N VAL A 157 4.64 -14.31 2.72
CA VAL A 157 4.34 -13.29 1.70
C VAL A 157 3.19 -12.44 2.20
N VAL A 158 3.42 -11.17 2.46
CA VAL A 158 2.40 -10.22 2.96
C VAL A 158 1.96 -9.35 1.81
N ASN A 159 0.73 -9.53 1.36
CA ASN A 159 0.12 -8.74 0.30
C ASN A 159 -0.76 -7.64 0.88
N LEU A 160 -0.48 -6.40 0.51
CA LEU A 160 -1.23 -5.22 0.91
C LEU A 160 -2.16 -4.81 -0.23
N TRP A 161 -3.44 -4.69 0.08
CA TRP A 161 -4.48 -4.42 -0.91
C TRP A 161 -5.66 -3.65 -0.33
N PHE A 162 -6.57 -3.19 -1.19
CA PHE A 162 -7.87 -2.64 -0.78
C PHE A 162 -8.96 -3.03 -1.78
N SER A 163 -10.23 -2.97 -1.37
CA SER A 163 -11.37 -3.54 -2.12
C SER A 163 -11.59 -2.85 -3.46
N GLY A 164 -11.37 -1.54 -3.56
CA GLY A 164 -11.49 -0.75 -4.78
C GLY A 164 -10.30 -0.85 -5.75
N CYS A 165 -9.20 -1.48 -5.33
CA CYS A 165 -7.99 -1.61 -6.13
C CYS A 165 -8.13 -2.71 -7.18
N LYS A 166 -8.44 -2.38 -8.43
CA LYS A 166 -8.62 -3.36 -9.50
C LYS A 166 -7.39 -4.27 -9.69
N PRO A 167 -6.15 -3.77 -9.84
CA PRO A 167 -4.99 -4.64 -10.01
C PRO A 167 -4.75 -5.54 -8.79
N CYS A 168 -5.07 -5.06 -7.56
CA CYS A 168 -4.98 -5.89 -6.37
C CYS A 168 -5.96 -7.07 -6.43
N VAL A 169 -7.22 -6.81 -6.80
CA VAL A 169 -8.26 -7.83 -6.91
C VAL A 169 -7.93 -8.84 -8.02
N GLU A 170 -7.30 -8.42 -9.09
CA GLU A 170 -6.90 -9.29 -10.19
C GLU A 170 -5.81 -10.30 -9.79
N GLU A 171 -4.91 -9.96 -8.89
CA GLU A 171 -3.82 -10.86 -8.46
C GLU A 171 -4.20 -11.87 -7.37
N LEU A 172 -5.35 -11.71 -6.68
CA LEU A 172 -5.74 -12.56 -5.54
C LEU A 172 -5.73 -14.05 -5.86
N SER A 173 -6.15 -14.43 -7.07
CA SER A 173 -6.10 -15.83 -7.51
C SER A 173 -4.67 -16.35 -7.70
N ALA A 174 -3.76 -15.52 -8.19
CA ALA A 174 -2.34 -15.87 -8.34
C ALA A 174 -1.67 -16.00 -6.96
N LEU A 175 -1.97 -15.09 -6.03
CA LEU A 175 -1.54 -15.19 -4.63
C LEU A 175 -2.04 -16.45 -3.96
N ASN A 176 -3.27 -16.88 -4.24
CA ASN A 176 -3.79 -18.13 -3.70
C ASN A 176 -3.04 -19.36 -4.25
N GLN A 177 -2.67 -19.35 -5.53
CA GLN A 177 -1.84 -20.42 -6.11
C GLN A 177 -0.45 -20.44 -5.46
N LEU A 178 0.17 -19.29 -5.31
CA LEU A 178 1.45 -19.15 -4.60
C LEU A 178 1.34 -19.66 -3.17
N ASN A 179 0.26 -19.38 -2.45
CA ASN A 179 0.02 -19.89 -1.10
C ASN A 179 -0.02 -21.41 -1.05
N GLU A 180 -0.72 -22.06 -2.00
CA GLU A 180 -0.78 -23.52 -2.06
C GLU A 180 0.61 -24.13 -2.34
N GLU A 181 1.42 -23.51 -3.18
CA GLU A 181 2.80 -23.94 -3.43
C GLU A 181 3.68 -23.78 -2.19
N LEU A 182 3.56 -22.64 -1.49
CA LEU A 182 4.36 -22.32 -0.31
C LEU A 182 4.06 -23.23 0.87
N LYS A 183 2.83 -23.69 1.07
CA LYS A 183 2.47 -24.62 2.14
C LYS A 183 3.35 -25.87 2.15
N SER A 184 3.72 -26.37 0.98
CA SER A 184 4.60 -27.55 0.86
C SER A 184 6.06 -27.24 1.16
N LYS A 185 6.46 -25.98 1.15
CA LYS A 185 7.81 -25.47 1.36
C LYS A 185 8.01 -24.84 2.76
N GLY A 186 6.97 -24.85 3.59
CA GLY A 186 7.01 -24.22 4.93
C GLY A 186 6.79 -22.71 4.92
N GLY A 187 6.11 -22.19 3.90
CA GLY A 187 5.74 -20.78 3.80
C GLY A 187 4.23 -20.58 3.67
N THR A 188 3.80 -19.32 3.68
CA THR A 188 2.40 -18.93 3.54
C THR A 188 2.26 -17.58 2.86
N VAL A 189 1.06 -17.27 2.38
CA VAL A 189 0.63 -15.92 1.98
C VAL A 189 -0.37 -15.41 3.01
N ILE A 190 -0.27 -14.15 3.39
CA ILE A 190 -1.31 -13.42 4.12
C ILE A 190 -1.69 -12.15 3.37
N GLY A 191 -2.95 -11.75 3.47
CA GLY A 191 -3.43 -10.47 2.97
C GLY A 191 -3.68 -9.49 4.12
N ILE A 192 -3.46 -8.22 3.86
CA ILE A 192 -3.91 -7.13 4.71
C ILE A 192 -4.69 -6.17 3.81
N ASN A 193 -6.01 -6.17 3.99
CA ASN A 193 -6.86 -5.20 3.30
C ASN A 193 -6.94 -3.93 4.15
N THR A 194 -6.49 -2.81 3.61
CA THR A 194 -6.42 -1.55 4.37
C THR A 194 -7.80 -0.98 4.75
N ASP A 195 -8.85 -1.30 3.99
CA ASP A 195 -10.22 -0.88 4.31
C ASP A 195 -10.76 -1.59 5.55
N THR A 196 -10.22 -2.79 5.88
CA THR A 196 -10.65 -3.61 7.03
C THR A 196 -10.00 -3.24 8.35
N LEU A 197 -9.03 -2.31 8.34
CA LEU A 197 -8.39 -1.84 9.57
C LEU A 197 -9.43 -1.35 10.58
N ASP A 198 -9.09 -1.41 11.86
CA ASP A 198 -10.00 -1.10 12.98
C ASP A 198 -11.23 -2.01 13.09
N GLY A 199 -11.34 -3.05 12.24
CA GLY A 199 -12.43 -4.00 12.26
C GLY A 199 -13.71 -3.46 11.63
N ASN A 200 -13.60 -2.66 10.57
CA ASN A 200 -14.74 -2.17 9.79
C ASN A 200 -15.55 -3.36 9.23
N GLU A 201 -16.73 -3.61 9.79
CA GLU A 201 -17.54 -4.79 9.49
C GLU A 201 -18.03 -4.82 8.03
N ASP A 202 -18.37 -3.67 7.45
CA ASP A 202 -18.82 -3.57 6.05
C ASP A 202 -17.67 -3.86 5.10
N ALA A 203 -16.49 -3.28 5.35
CA ALA A 203 -15.29 -3.57 4.56
C ALA A 203 -14.83 -5.03 4.70
N ILE A 204 -14.95 -5.63 5.89
CA ILE A 204 -14.68 -7.06 6.09
C ILE A 204 -15.63 -7.93 5.28
N ALA A 205 -16.91 -7.58 5.25
CA ALA A 205 -17.90 -8.33 4.45
C ALA A 205 -17.61 -8.22 2.94
N GLU A 206 -17.25 -7.03 2.46
CA GLU A 206 -16.86 -6.79 1.07
C GLU A 206 -15.56 -7.55 0.72
N ALA A 207 -14.52 -7.44 1.52
CA ALA A 207 -13.25 -8.15 1.31
C ALA A 207 -13.48 -9.68 1.24
N LYS A 208 -14.30 -10.25 2.13
CA LYS A 208 -14.65 -11.69 2.10
C LYS A 208 -15.39 -12.07 0.82
N SER A 209 -16.30 -11.22 0.34
CA SER A 209 -17.01 -11.44 -0.92
C SER A 209 -16.06 -11.50 -2.11
N ILE A 210 -15.13 -10.53 -2.20
CA ILE A 210 -14.12 -10.44 -3.25
C ILE A 210 -13.18 -11.66 -3.20
N LEU A 211 -12.65 -12.01 -2.02
CA LEU A 211 -11.78 -13.18 -1.85
C LEU A 211 -12.48 -14.48 -2.29
N ASN A 212 -13.75 -14.66 -1.91
CA ASN A 212 -14.53 -15.83 -2.31
C ASN A 212 -14.75 -15.87 -3.83
N GLU A 213 -15.07 -14.74 -4.47
CA GLU A 213 -15.25 -14.65 -5.93
C GLU A 213 -13.97 -15.00 -6.68
N LYS A 214 -12.80 -14.56 -6.16
CA LYS A 214 -11.49 -14.85 -6.75
C LYS A 214 -10.93 -16.23 -6.35
N GLY A 215 -11.65 -17.01 -5.53
CA GLY A 215 -11.20 -18.30 -5.04
C GLY A 215 -9.96 -18.22 -4.15
N ALA A 216 -9.73 -17.06 -3.51
CA ALA A 216 -8.63 -16.83 -2.60
C ALA A 216 -9.02 -17.24 -1.18
N SER A 217 -8.29 -18.22 -0.62
CA SER A 217 -8.57 -18.81 0.69
C SER A 217 -7.42 -18.63 1.70
N TYR A 218 -6.37 -17.93 1.32
CA TYR A 218 -5.30 -17.59 2.26
C TYR A 218 -5.76 -16.56 3.29
N GLN A 219 -5.13 -16.60 4.46
CA GLN A 219 -5.55 -15.78 5.59
C GLN A 219 -5.42 -14.29 5.27
N ASN A 220 -6.47 -13.52 5.54
CA ASN A 220 -6.43 -12.07 5.53
C ASN A 220 -6.65 -11.58 6.96
N ILE A 221 -5.86 -10.58 7.37
CA ILE A 221 -5.83 -10.06 8.74
C ILE A 221 -6.06 -8.56 8.79
N TYR A 222 -6.50 -8.09 9.95
CA TYR A 222 -6.60 -6.67 10.27
C TYR A 222 -6.20 -6.40 11.72
N PHE A 223 -5.84 -5.16 12.00
CA PHE A 223 -5.43 -4.66 13.31
C PHE A 223 -5.76 -3.16 13.42
N PRO A 224 -5.61 -2.53 14.61
CA PRO A 224 -5.84 -1.10 14.74
C PRO A 224 -4.92 -0.26 13.85
N SER A 225 -5.50 0.74 13.19
CA SER A 225 -4.77 1.65 12.29
C SER A 225 -3.74 2.51 13.04
N ASP A 226 -3.96 2.75 14.33
CA ASP A 226 -3.05 3.48 15.23
C ASP A 226 -1.97 2.60 15.88
N SER A 227 -1.93 1.30 15.57
CA SER A 227 -0.85 0.40 16.00
C SER A 227 0.47 0.68 15.27
N ASP A 228 1.59 0.14 15.79
CA ASP A 228 2.89 0.27 15.12
C ASP A 228 2.84 -0.29 13.68
N ALA A 229 2.13 -1.40 13.47
CA ALA A 229 1.93 -1.97 12.14
C ALA A 229 1.01 -1.09 11.27
N GLY A 230 -0.05 -0.50 11.83
CA GLY A 230 -0.91 0.45 11.12
C GLY A 230 -0.15 1.70 10.68
N ASN A 231 0.70 2.23 11.56
CA ASN A 231 1.59 3.36 11.24
C ASN A 231 2.61 3.01 10.14
N MET A 232 3.09 1.77 10.06
CA MET A 232 3.92 1.33 8.93
C MET A 232 3.10 1.29 7.64
N LEU A 233 1.87 0.75 7.69
CA LEU A 233 1.01 0.67 6.49
C LEU A 233 0.64 2.06 5.97
N SER A 234 0.50 3.06 6.83
CA SER A 234 0.23 4.45 6.40
C SER A 234 1.36 5.08 5.59
N GLN A 235 2.54 4.46 5.54
CA GLN A 235 3.67 4.86 4.69
C GLN A 235 3.66 4.18 3.31
N ILE A 236 2.67 3.33 3.04
CA ILE A 236 2.54 2.62 1.77
C ILE A 236 1.47 3.31 0.93
N PHE A 237 1.88 3.90 -0.17
CA PHE A 237 1.02 4.73 -1.04
C PHE A 237 0.67 4.05 -2.37
N SER A 238 1.37 2.97 -2.71
CA SER A 238 1.17 2.24 -3.96
C SER A 238 0.58 0.87 -3.67
N PHE A 239 -0.47 0.51 -4.39
CA PHE A 239 -1.15 -0.79 -4.25
C PHE A 239 -1.29 -1.48 -5.63
N PRO A 240 -1.19 -2.81 -5.67
CA PRO A 240 -0.79 -3.67 -4.55
C PRO A 240 0.69 -3.50 -4.18
N THR A 241 1.04 -3.82 -2.95
CA THR A 241 2.42 -3.94 -2.50
C THR A 241 2.61 -5.28 -1.78
N THR A 242 3.70 -5.97 -2.11
CA THR A 242 4.03 -7.26 -1.51
C THR A 242 5.32 -7.17 -0.72
N LEU A 243 5.28 -7.64 0.54
CA LEU A 243 6.44 -7.76 1.42
C LEU A 243 6.79 -9.24 1.62
N LEU A 244 8.07 -9.54 1.74
CA LEU A 244 8.54 -10.86 2.12
C LEU A 244 9.09 -10.81 3.55
N VAL A 245 8.56 -11.65 4.42
CA VAL A 245 8.89 -11.66 5.85
C VAL A 245 9.43 -13.03 6.23
N ASP A 246 10.59 -13.05 6.92
CA ASP A 246 11.21 -14.28 7.41
C ASP A 246 10.55 -14.77 8.71
N ARG A 247 10.96 -15.92 9.20
CA ARG A 247 10.52 -16.54 10.46
C ARG A 247 10.72 -15.65 11.70
N ASN A 248 11.67 -14.73 11.66
CA ASN A 248 11.97 -13.82 12.76
C ASN A 248 11.17 -12.51 12.67
N GLY A 249 10.30 -12.38 11.67
CA GLY A 249 9.56 -11.18 11.40
C GLY A 249 10.35 -10.09 10.68
N ASN A 250 11.56 -10.40 10.16
CA ASN A 250 12.31 -9.43 9.37
C ASN A 250 11.73 -9.30 7.96
N ILE A 251 11.61 -8.08 7.48
CA ILE A 251 11.27 -7.79 6.08
C ILE A 251 12.53 -7.98 5.25
N ILE A 252 12.48 -8.87 4.27
CA ILE A 252 13.62 -9.23 3.45
C ILE A 252 13.55 -8.59 2.07
N GLY A 253 14.50 -7.73 1.82
CA GLY A 253 14.57 -6.92 0.59
C GLY A 253 13.56 -5.78 0.56
N ASP A 254 13.52 -5.11 -0.56
CA ASP A 254 12.62 -3.98 -0.76
C ASP A 254 11.19 -4.45 -1.06
N PRO A 255 10.15 -3.66 -0.70
CA PRO A 255 8.78 -3.93 -1.10
C PRO A 255 8.65 -4.11 -2.61
N ILE A 256 7.87 -5.09 -3.02
CA ILE A 256 7.53 -5.30 -4.43
C ILE A 256 6.27 -4.49 -4.70
N VAL A 257 6.41 -3.41 -5.45
CA VAL A 257 5.33 -2.49 -5.79
C VAL A 257 4.69 -2.89 -7.12
N GLY A 258 3.36 -2.91 -7.16
CA GLY A 258 2.59 -3.35 -8.32
C GLY A 258 2.22 -4.81 -8.28
N GLY A 259 1.40 -5.23 -9.25
CA GLY A 259 0.86 -6.59 -9.32
C GLY A 259 1.91 -7.64 -9.62
N ILE A 260 1.80 -8.82 -9.00
CA ILE A 260 2.72 -9.95 -9.16
C ILE A 260 2.33 -10.91 -10.30
N THR A 261 1.40 -10.53 -11.17
CA THR A 261 0.85 -11.43 -12.21
C THR A 261 1.71 -11.56 -13.45
N SER A 262 2.69 -10.66 -13.67
CA SER A 262 3.62 -10.78 -14.78
C SER A 262 4.67 -11.87 -14.52
N ASP A 263 5.10 -12.57 -15.57
CA ASP A 263 6.12 -13.62 -15.46
C ASP A 263 7.43 -13.10 -14.85
N GLU A 264 7.81 -11.86 -15.17
CA GLU A 264 9.03 -11.23 -14.68
C GLU A 264 8.97 -10.98 -13.17
N VAL A 265 7.91 -10.34 -12.69
CA VAL A 265 7.73 -10.04 -11.26
C VAL A 265 7.55 -11.33 -10.47
N MET A 266 6.80 -12.31 -10.98
CA MET A 266 6.62 -13.60 -10.32
C MET A 266 7.94 -14.39 -10.21
N GLN A 267 8.83 -14.30 -11.22
CA GLN A 267 10.17 -14.89 -11.13
C GLN A 267 11.02 -14.22 -10.04
N GLU A 268 10.94 -12.90 -9.92
CA GLU A 268 11.62 -12.16 -8.86
C GLU A 268 11.10 -12.56 -7.47
N VAL A 269 9.77 -12.59 -7.29
CA VAL A 269 9.11 -13.05 -6.05
C VAL A 269 9.60 -14.45 -5.67
N ASN A 270 9.54 -15.39 -6.63
CA ASN A 270 9.97 -16.78 -6.38
C ASN A 270 11.46 -16.88 -6.04
N SER A 271 12.32 -16.10 -6.74
CA SER A 271 13.76 -16.08 -6.45
C SER A 271 14.05 -15.61 -5.02
N ARG A 272 13.40 -14.51 -4.59
CA ARG A 272 13.55 -13.99 -3.23
C ARG A 272 13.01 -14.96 -2.17
N ILE A 273 11.89 -15.63 -2.45
CA ILE A 273 11.32 -16.69 -1.59
C ILE A 273 12.31 -17.84 -1.43
N ASP A 274 12.88 -18.32 -2.53
CA ASP A 274 13.85 -19.45 -2.49
C ASP A 274 15.11 -19.06 -1.71
N ASP A 275 15.58 -17.83 -1.79
CA ASP A 275 16.69 -17.30 -0.98
C ASP A 275 16.35 -17.33 0.52
N ILE A 276 15.15 -16.87 0.92
CA ILE A 276 14.68 -16.90 2.31
C ILE A 276 14.58 -18.33 2.81
N LEU A 277 13.94 -19.22 2.04
CA LEU A 277 13.81 -20.65 2.38
C LEU A 277 15.17 -21.33 2.53
N SER A 278 16.13 -20.96 1.67
CA SER A 278 17.49 -21.52 1.72
C SER A 278 18.29 -21.02 2.93
N ALA A 279 18.00 -19.80 3.39
CA ALA A 279 18.63 -19.20 4.56
C ALA A 279 17.97 -19.63 5.88
N ASP A 280 16.73 -20.14 5.84
CA ASP A 280 16.01 -20.59 7.03
C ASP A 280 16.69 -21.81 7.64
N GLN A 281 17.20 -21.64 8.88
CA GLN A 281 17.91 -22.73 9.60
C GLN A 281 16.95 -23.70 10.28
N GLY A 282 15.64 -23.45 10.18
CA GLY A 282 14.61 -24.14 10.96
C GLY A 282 14.66 -23.77 12.46
N ALA A 283 13.56 -23.95 13.17
CA ALA A 283 13.50 -23.78 14.62
C ALA A 283 13.81 -25.14 15.31
#